data_98fc264695a57326d333fb875c3e8477
#
_entry.id   98fc264695a57326d333fb875c3e8477
#
_cell.length_a   1.000
_cell.length_b   1.000
_cell.length_c   1.000
_cell.angle_alpha   90.00
_cell.angle_beta   90.00
_cell.angle_gamma   90.00
#
_symmetry.space_group_name_H-M   'P 1'
#
loop_
_entity.id
_entity.type
_entity.pdbx_description
1 polymer ?
#
loop_
_entity_poly.entity_id
_entity_poly.type
_entity_poly.pdbx_seq_one_letter_code
_entity_poly.pdbx_strand_id
1 'polypeptide(L)'
;MKLTKNKGRNITMKRKALAMLLCTAMAVSMAVGCGSSDSKSEDTAAPAETEEAADKDDAAEETGAAEAVDTAAATLDAIDAASLPEGKWKIGFSNYSVGNSWRQQMEAEFESEAEKLKEAGIISDYVMLNADNDQSKQISDINDLITMGCDAIVVTAITEDGLNDVLEEAEDEGIVVVNFDNNVSSEKITSKIKVSDYDFGFSAGEWLGKQLEAGAKVIQLDGTAGTSTDSNRSQGMIDGLKSTCPDAEIVANAKCGWDYATAKSSVEDLLSTYSEIDGVLSQGGAMTQAAIDAFNSAGRDLVPMTGEGSNGFLRSWVENKDKGFDSLAFICPCSQSAAALDVAVSALDGVTVEKEYLMSVDPVTSANLDQYYRDDLNDNYWVASRLNDEKLQELFGK
;
A
#
# COMPACT_ATOMS: atom_id res chain seq x y z
N MET A 1 -30.65 -60.38 -2.88
CA MET A 1 -32.03 -59.95 -2.54
C MET A 1 -32.01 -58.45 -2.31
N LYS A 2 -32.70 -57.73 -3.20
CA LYS A 2 -33.09 -56.32 -3.22
C LYS A 2 -32.02 -55.23 -3.10
N LEU A 3 -31.65 -54.69 -4.29
CA LEU A 3 -31.20 -53.31 -4.57
C LEU A 3 -32.25 -52.28 -4.11
N THR A 4 -31.82 -51.21 -3.48
CA THR A 4 -32.56 -49.95 -3.49
C THR A 4 -31.67 -48.84 -4.05
N LYS A 5 -32.07 -48.38 -5.23
CA LYS A 5 -31.60 -47.14 -5.90
C LYS A 5 -32.03 -45.94 -5.07
N ASN A 6 -31.14 -44.95 -4.86
CA ASN A 6 -31.56 -43.65 -4.47
C ASN A 6 -31.19 -42.61 -5.56
N LYS A 7 -32.15 -41.73 -5.77
CA LYS A 7 -32.34 -40.87 -6.92
C LYS A 7 -31.36 -39.67 -6.91
N GLY A 8 -30.75 -39.42 -8.08
CA GLY A 8 -30.11 -38.15 -8.36
C GLY A 8 -31.13 -36.99 -8.36
N ARG A 9 -30.71 -35.87 -7.83
CA ARG A 9 -31.37 -34.59 -8.02
C ARG A 9 -30.64 -33.83 -9.11
N ASN A 10 -31.24 -33.83 -10.29
CA ASN A 10 -30.94 -32.87 -11.34
C ASN A 10 -31.44 -31.48 -10.95
N ILE A 11 -30.55 -30.53 -10.78
CA ILE A 11 -30.89 -29.12 -10.72
C ILE A 11 -30.70 -28.55 -12.14
N THR A 12 -31.82 -28.32 -12.78
CA THR A 12 -31.93 -27.75 -14.12
C THR A 12 -31.77 -26.22 -14.00
N MET A 13 -30.70 -25.68 -14.57
CA MET A 13 -30.56 -24.22 -14.80
C MET A 13 -31.66 -23.73 -15.74
N LYS A 14 -32.44 -22.78 -15.28
CA LYS A 14 -33.37 -22.00 -16.12
C LYS A 14 -32.65 -20.77 -16.65
N ARG A 15 -32.19 -20.83 -17.88
CA ARG A 15 -31.83 -19.65 -18.68
C ARG A 15 -33.10 -18.85 -18.96
N LYS A 16 -33.19 -17.62 -18.47
CA LYS A 16 -34.16 -16.63 -18.94
C LYS A 16 -33.45 -15.65 -19.84
N ALA A 17 -33.65 -15.81 -21.14
CA ALA A 17 -33.43 -14.76 -22.11
C ALA A 17 -34.50 -13.68 -21.90
N LEU A 18 -34.10 -12.41 -21.80
CA LEU A 18 -35.02 -11.30 -21.95
C LEU A 18 -34.49 -10.33 -23.00
N ALA A 19 -35.33 -10.14 -23.99
CA ALA A 19 -35.09 -9.41 -25.21
C ALA A 19 -35.17 -7.89 -25.00
N MET A 20 -34.49 -7.18 -25.90
CA MET A 20 -34.50 -5.74 -26.17
C MET A 20 -35.90 -5.13 -26.19
N LEU A 21 -35.95 -3.89 -25.72
CA LEU A 21 -36.84 -2.88 -26.28
C LEU A 21 -36.14 -1.52 -26.35
N LEU A 22 -35.87 -1.09 -27.61
CA LEU A 22 -35.56 0.29 -27.96
C LEU A 22 -36.81 1.18 -27.74
N CYS A 23 -36.61 2.38 -27.23
CA CYS A 23 -37.41 3.54 -27.66
C CYS A 23 -36.61 4.84 -27.53
N THR A 24 -36.45 5.47 -28.65
CA THR A 24 -35.98 6.81 -28.98
C THR A 24 -36.90 7.91 -28.53
N ALA A 25 -36.37 9.09 -28.17
CA ALA A 25 -36.80 10.46 -28.58
C ALA A 25 -35.95 11.49 -27.80
N MET A 26 -35.09 12.24 -28.45
CA MET A 26 -35.19 13.59 -29.07
C MET A 26 -35.86 14.66 -28.20
N ALA A 27 -35.09 15.71 -27.82
CA ALA A 27 -35.15 17.08 -28.38
C ALA A 27 -34.33 18.04 -27.51
N VAL A 28 -33.35 18.61 -28.03
CA VAL A 28 -33.00 19.99 -28.40
C VAL A 28 -33.76 21.11 -27.66
N SER A 29 -33.01 21.98 -26.96
CA SER A 29 -33.08 23.43 -27.21
C SER A 29 -31.94 24.20 -26.54
N MET A 30 -31.23 24.96 -27.37
CA MET A 30 -30.30 26.04 -27.00
C MET A 30 -31.10 27.25 -26.50
N ALA A 31 -30.51 28.01 -25.57
CA ALA A 31 -30.66 29.46 -25.57
C ALA A 31 -29.47 30.12 -24.87
N VAL A 32 -28.86 31.00 -25.61
CA VAL A 32 -27.83 31.97 -25.29
C VAL A 32 -28.45 33.12 -24.50
N GLY A 33 -27.68 33.72 -23.56
CA GLY A 33 -28.07 34.97 -22.92
C GLY A 33 -26.92 35.56 -22.08
N CYS A 34 -26.16 36.44 -22.70
CA CYS A 34 -25.27 37.42 -22.04
C CYS A 34 -26.08 38.46 -21.28
N GLY A 35 -25.50 38.97 -20.19
CA GLY A 35 -25.96 40.21 -19.55
C GLY A 35 -25.14 40.58 -18.32
N SER A 36 -24.26 41.55 -18.49
CA SER A 36 -23.52 42.26 -17.43
C SER A 36 -24.45 43.17 -16.61
N SER A 37 -24.14 43.42 -15.36
CA SER A 37 -23.79 44.73 -14.78
C SER A 37 -24.10 44.86 -13.29
N ASP A 38 -23.08 45.24 -12.57
CA ASP A 38 -22.96 46.24 -11.49
C ASP A 38 -24.07 46.46 -10.45
N SER A 39 -23.70 46.43 -9.21
CA SER A 39 -23.49 47.52 -8.26
C SER A 39 -23.96 47.28 -6.83
N LYS A 40 -23.02 47.51 -5.92
CA LYS A 40 -23.08 48.24 -4.63
C LYS A 40 -24.07 47.83 -3.52
N SER A 41 -23.45 47.42 -2.42
CA SER A 41 -23.26 48.10 -1.11
C SER A 41 -24.46 48.25 -0.16
N GLU A 42 -24.16 47.94 1.05
CA GLU A 42 -24.29 48.52 2.37
C GLU A 42 -24.83 47.54 3.41
N ASP A 43 -24.01 47.12 4.32
CA ASP A 43 -23.80 47.61 5.70
C ASP A 43 -25.03 47.47 6.63
N THR A 44 -24.89 46.67 7.67
CA THR A 44 -25.16 47.04 9.06
C THR A 44 -24.87 45.91 10.05
N ALA A 45 -23.93 46.16 10.91
CA ALA A 45 -23.75 45.92 12.35
C ALA A 45 -24.49 44.79 13.10
N ALA A 46 -23.65 44.16 13.92
CA ALA A 46 -23.98 43.29 15.04
C ALA A 46 -24.82 43.94 16.16
N PRO A 47 -25.28 43.19 17.17
CA PRO A 47 -24.48 43.08 18.39
C PRO A 47 -24.40 41.65 19.02
N ALA A 48 -23.39 41.52 19.87
CA ALA A 48 -23.07 40.42 20.76
C ALA A 48 -23.99 40.40 22.01
N GLU A 49 -24.12 39.21 22.60
CA GLU A 49 -24.21 38.93 24.05
C GLU A 49 -24.03 37.40 24.23
N THR A 50 -22.94 37.00 24.79
CA THR A 50 -22.53 36.56 26.16
C THR A 50 -23.33 35.45 26.81
N GLU A 51 -22.53 34.43 27.21
CA GLU A 51 -22.58 33.51 28.34
C GLU A 51 -23.59 32.35 28.29
N GLU A 52 -23.07 31.10 28.36
CA GLU A 52 -22.73 30.40 29.60
C GLU A 52 -21.98 29.10 29.35
N ALA A 53 -20.96 28.88 30.13
CA ALA A 53 -20.19 27.64 30.21
C ALA A 53 -21.05 26.51 30.80
N ALA A 54 -21.06 25.37 30.17
CA ALA A 54 -21.42 24.09 30.75
C ALA A 54 -20.33 23.07 30.46
N ASP A 55 -19.59 22.80 31.49
CA ASP A 55 -18.73 21.67 31.76
C ASP A 55 -19.44 20.38 31.31
N LYS A 56 -18.82 19.63 30.41
CA LYS A 56 -19.13 18.22 30.18
C LYS A 56 -17.85 17.46 29.94
N ASP A 57 -17.56 16.66 30.91
CA ASP A 57 -16.74 15.46 30.96
C ASP A 57 -16.21 14.97 29.63
N ASP A 58 -14.91 14.93 29.63
CA ASP A 58 -13.96 14.17 28.88
C ASP A 58 -14.39 12.69 28.84
N ALA A 59 -14.99 12.28 27.76
CA ALA A 59 -15.01 10.89 27.35
C ALA A 59 -14.02 10.79 26.21
N ALA A 60 -12.76 10.53 26.54
CA ALA A 60 -11.81 10.00 25.60
C ALA A 60 -12.40 8.69 25.07
N GLU A 61 -12.89 8.70 23.83
CA GLU A 61 -13.01 7.50 23.03
C GLU A 61 -11.56 6.98 22.87
N GLU A 62 -11.24 5.95 23.66
CA GLU A 62 -10.17 5.03 23.32
C GLU A 62 -10.53 4.46 21.93
N THR A 63 -9.99 5.06 20.88
CA THR A 63 -9.79 4.35 19.63
C THR A 63 -8.79 3.25 19.97
N GLY A 64 -9.32 2.05 20.20
CA GLY A 64 -8.51 0.86 20.40
C GLY A 64 -7.56 0.75 19.23
N ALA A 65 -6.29 1.04 19.47
CA ALA A 65 -5.24 0.63 18.57
C ALA A 65 -5.38 -0.88 18.43
N ALA A 66 -5.78 -1.35 17.25
CA ALA A 66 -5.73 -2.75 16.94
C ALA A 66 -4.29 -3.19 17.19
N GLU A 67 -4.11 -4.16 18.11
CA GLU A 67 -2.78 -4.70 18.38
C GLU A 67 -2.21 -5.19 17.03
N ALA A 68 -1.03 -4.66 16.68
CA ALA A 68 -0.28 -5.13 15.53
C ALA A 68 0.10 -6.59 15.80
N VAL A 69 -0.61 -7.50 15.16
CA VAL A 69 -0.38 -8.94 15.27
C VAL A 69 0.37 -9.36 14.00
N ASP A 70 1.38 -10.21 14.15
CA ASP A 70 1.86 -11.04 13.04
C ASP A 70 0.79 -12.10 12.74
N THR A 71 -0.29 -11.64 12.13
CA THR A 71 -1.56 -12.34 12.02
C THR A 71 -1.52 -13.49 11.05
N ALA A 72 -0.59 -13.46 10.11
CA ALA A 72 -0.46 -14.52 9.13
C ALA A 72 0.09 -15.81 9.76
N ALA A 73 1.08 -15.71 10.65
CA ALA A 73 1.59 -16.87 11.38
C ALA A 73 0.51 -17.46 12.31
N ALA A 74 -0.23 -16.60 13.04
CA ALA A 74 -1.31 -17.05 13.93
C ALA A 74 -2.50 -17.68 13.17
N THR A 75 -2.74 -17.27 11.92
CA THR A 75 -3.82 -17.79 11.09
C THR A 75 -3.45 -19.17 10.49
N LEU A 76 -2.19 -19.33 10.06
CA LEU A 76 -1.69 -20.65 9.59
C LEU A 76 -1.59 -21.70 10.69
N ASP A 77 -1.20 -21.31 11.92
CA ASP A 77 -1.20 -22.22 13.06
C ASP A 77 -2.61 -22.73 13.44
N ALA A 78 -3.66 -22.01 13.02
CA ALA A 78 -5.05 -22.43 13.21
C ALA A 78 -5.54 -23.41 12.12
N ILE A 79 -4.83 -23.53 10.99
CA ILE A 79 -5.17 -24.47 9.92
C ILE A 79 -4.56 -25.84 10.25
N ASP A 80 -5.40 -26.81 10.62
CA ASP A 80 -4.96 -28.20 10.70
C ASP A 80 -4.80 -28.78 9.29
N ALA A 81 -3.59 -28.67 8.74
CA ALA A 81 -3.24 -29.20 7.42
C ALA A 81 -3.60 -30.69 7.23
N ALA A 82 -3.71 -31.46 8.33
CA ALA A 82 -4.15 -32.87 8.30
C ALA A 82 -5.66 -33.01 8.09
N SER A 83 -6.44 -31.96 8.28
CA SER A 83 -7.91 -31.95 8.10
C SER A 83 -8.35 -31.47 6.71
N LEU A 84 -7.46 -30.92 5.90
CA LEU A 84 -7.78 -30.39 4.59
C LEU A 84 -7.84 -31.50 3.52
N PRO A 85 -8.83 -31.47 2.62
CA PRO A 85 -8.81 -32.32 1.43
C PRO A 85 -7.64 -31.94 0.51
N GLU A 86 -6.88 -32.94 0.07
CA GLU A 86 -5.71 -32.75 -0.79
C GLU A 86 -6.02 -31.86 -2.01
N GLY A 87 -5.18 -30.81 -2.24
CA GLY A 87 -5.10 -30.03 -3.45
C GLY A 87 -6.41 -29.35 -3.88
N LYS A 88 -7.07 -28.62 -2.99
CA LYS A 88 -8.44 -28.17 -3.19
C LYS A 88 -8.56 -26.82 -3.84
N TRP A 89 -7.72 -25.83 -3.49
CA TRP A 89 -7.93 -24.44 -3.84
C TRP A 89 -7.00 -23.96 -4.94
N LYS A 90 -7.51 -23.20 -5.88
CA LYS A 90 -6.73 -22.49 -6.90
C LYS A 90 -6.70 -21.00 -6.58
N ILE A 91 -5.51 -20.41 -6.51
CA ILE A 91 -5.32 -19.03 -6.09
C ILE A 91 -4.93 -18.16 -7.28
N GLY A 92 -5.61 -17.02 -7.43
CA GLY A 92 -5.23 -15.96 -8.34
C GLY A 92 -4.44 -14.87 -7.60
N PHE A 93 -3.41 -14.32 -8.24
CA PHE A 93 -2.68 -13.16 -7.75
C PHE A 93 -2.69 -12.07 -8.81
N SER A 94 -3.19 -10.88 -8.47
CA SER A 94 -3.23 -9.74 -9.35
C SER A 94 -2.35 -8.61 -8.81
N ASN A 95 -1.24 -8.36 -9.50
CA ASN A 95 -0.33 -7.26 -9.23
C ASN A 95 -0.47 -6.17 -10.28
N TYR A 96 -0.46 -4.89 -9.89
CA TYR A 96 -0.53 -3.82 -10.87
C TYR A 96 0.82 -3.54 -11.55
N SER A 97 1.95 -3.86 -10.91
CA SER A 97 3.29 -3.54 -11.43
C SER A 97 4.40 -4.38 -10.80
N VAL A 98 5.47 -4.62 -11.54
CA VAL A 98 6.76 -5.17 -11.06
C VAL A 98 7.91 -4.17 -11.27
N GLY A 99 7.60 -2.89 -11.39
CA GLY A 99 8.53 -1.84 -11.82
C GLY A 99 9.63 -1.49 -10.81
N ASN A 100 9.58 -1.97 -9.56
CA ASN A 100 10.59 -1.69 -8.54
C ASN A 100 10.98 -2.94 -7.75
N SER A 101 12.10 -2.87 -6.99
CA SER A 101 12.64 -4.01 -6.25
C SER A 101 11.76 -4.48 -5.10
N TRP A 102 10.98 -3.58 -4.46
CA TRP A 102 10.02 -3.96 -3.43
C TRP A 102 8.97 -4.92 -3.99
N ARG A 103 8.42 -4.59 -5.17
CA ARG A 103 7.40 -5.42 -5.84
C ARG A 103 7.95 -6.75 -6.33
N GLN A 104 9.21 -6.78 -6.78
CA GLN A 104 9.86 -8.03 -7.16
C GLN A 104 10.04 -8.96 -5.95
N GLN A 105 10.45 -8.43 -4.79
CA GLN A 105 10.51 -9.20 -3.55
C GLN A 105 9.12 -9.62 -3.07
N MET A 106 8.13 -8.74 -3.16
CA MET A 106 6.75 -9.02 -2.80
C MET A 106 6.15 -10.20 -3.60
N GLU A 107 6.42 -10.27 -4.91
CA GLU A 107 6.04 -11.43 -5.73
C GLU A 107 6.78 -12.71 -5.30
N ALA A 108 8.08 -12.61 -5.00
CA ALA A 108 8.85 -13.75 -4.52
C ALA A 108 8.39 -14.26 -3.14
N GLU A 109 7.94 -13.37 -2.25
CA GLU A 109 7.31 -13.72 -0.97
C GLU A 109 5.99 -14.49 -1.18
N PHE A 110 5.13 -13.99 -2.08
CA PHE A 110 3.89 -14.70 -2.44
C PHE A 110 4.18 -16.07 -3.05
N GLU A 111 5.08 -16.12 -4.05
CA GLU A 111 5.42 -17.37 -4.73
C GLU A 111 6.01 -18.40 -3.77
N SER A 112 6.90 -17.98 -2.87
CA SER A 112 7.50 -18.86 -1.86
C SER A 112 6.45 -19.44 -0.92
N GLU A 113 5.48 -18.63 -0.49
CA GLU A 113 4.39 -19.11 0.36
C GLU A 113 3.42 -20.02 -0.41
N ALA A 114 3.07 -19.65 -1.65
CA ALA A 114 2.21 -20.46 -2.50
C ALA A 114 2.82 -21.84 -2.79
N GLU A 115 4.11 -21.93 -3.06
CA GLU A 115 4.80 -23.22 -3.25
C GLU A 115 4.78 -24.06 -1.97
N LYS A 116 5.01 -23.47 -0.78
CA LYS A 116 4.90 -24.17 0.51
C LYS A 116 3.49 -24.76 0.70
N LEU A 117 2.45 -23.97 0.45
CA LEU A 117 1.07 -24.39 0.57
C LEU A 117 0.71 -25.49 -0.46
N LYS A 118 1.28 -25.40 -1.66
CA LYS A 118 1.12 -26.41 -2.72
C LYS A 118 1.81 -27.73 -2.37
N GLU A 119 3.05 -27.66 -1.87
CA GLU A 119 3.79 -28.83 -1.40
C GLU A 119 3.11 -29.51 -0.20
N ALA A 120 2.49 -28.71 0.68
CA ALA A 120 1.68 -29.20 1.78
C ALA A 120 0.32 -29.78 1.33
N GLY A 121 -0.06 -29.66 0.05
CA GLY A 121 -1.33 -30.12 -0.50
C GLY A 121 -2.53 -29.27 -0.11
N ILE A 122 -2.31 -28.04 0.39
CA ILE A 122 -3.37 -27.12 0.80
C ILE A 122 -3.98 -26.43 -0.42
N ILE A 123 -3.15 -25.93 -1.35
CA ILE A 123 -3.62 -25.40 -2.63
C ILE A 123 -3.28 -26.34 -3.77
N SER A 124 -4.08 -26.33 -4.82
CA SER A 124 -3.85 -27.14 -6.02
C SER A 124 -2.90 -26.48 -7.00
N ASP A 125 -3.06 -25.16 -7.15
CA ASP A 125 -2.29 -24.34 -8.10
C ASP A 125 -2.47 -22.85 -7.80
N TYR A 126 -1.60 -22.03 -8.39
CA TYR A 126 -1.73 -20.57 -8.36
C TYR A 126 -1.39 -19.97 -9.71
N VAL A 127 -1.93 -18.77 -9.97
CA VAL A 127 -1.71 -18.00 -11.20
C VAL A 127 -1.41 -16.56 -10.81
N MET A 128 -0.27 -16.04 -11.27
CA MET A 128 0.14 -14.66 -11.04
C MET A 128 0.00 -13.86 -12.34
N LEU A 129 -0.68 -12.71 -12.28
CA LEU A 129 -0.86 -11.78 -13.38
C LEU A 129 -0.37 -10.39 -12.98
N ASN A 130 0.27 -9.69 -13.93
CA ASN A 130 0.81 -8.35 -13.74
C ASN A 130 0.22 -7.39 -14.77
N ALA A 131 -0.31 -6.28 -14.32
CA ALA A 131 -1.04 -5.32 -15.17
C ALA A 131 -0.15 -4.25 -15.83
N ASP A 132 1.16 -4.24 -15.57
CA ASP A 132 2.13 -3.32 -16.20
C ASP A 132 1.73 -1.81 -16.07
N ASN A 133 1.16 -1.42 -14.93
CA ASN A 133 0.61 -0.08 -14.64
C ASN A 133 -0.60 0.32 -15.52
N ASP A 134 -1.34 -0.62 -16.06
CA ASP A 134 -2.57 -0.38 -16.83
C ASP A 134 -3.79 -0.88 -16.04
N GLN A 135 -4.66 0.05 -15.62
CA GLN A 135 -5.88 -0.28 -14.88
C GLN A 135 -6.84 -1.16 -15.68
N SER A 136 -6.98 -0.89 -16.99
CA SER A 136 -7.87 -1.69 -17.84
C SER A 136 -7.35 -3.11 -17.96
N LYS A 137 -6.03 -3.27 -18.04
CA LYS A 137 -5.39 -4.59 -18.03
C LYS A 137 -5.61 -5.27 -16.69
N GLN A 138 -5.48 -4.58 -15.54
CA GLN A 138 -5.72 -5.18 -14.22
C GLN A 138 -7.17 -5.68 -14.08
N ILE A 139 -8.15 -4.91 -14.54
CA ILE A 139 -9.55 -5.34 -14.59
C ILE A 139 -9.70 -6.60 -15.46
N SER A 140 -9.07 -6.63 -16.66
CA SER A 140 -9.08 -7.81 -17.53
C SER A 140 -8.41 -9.02 -16.89
N ASP A 141 -7.27 -8.82 -16.23
CA ASP A 141 -6.52 -9.86 -15.54
C ASP A 141 -7.37 -10.49 -14.41
N ILE A 142 -8.10 -9.67 -13.63
CA ILE A 142 -9.02 -10.16 -12.59
C ILE A 142 -10.16 -10.99 -13.21
N ASN A 143 -10.77 -10.52 -14.29
CA ASN A 143 -11.77 -11.28 -15.04
C ASN A 143 -11.24 -12.62 -15.58
N ASP A 144 -9.98 -12.64 -16.02
CA ASP A 144 -9.30 -13.88 -16.44
C ASP A 144 -9.13 -14.84 -15.26
N LEU A 145 -8.74 -14.36 -14.07
CA LEU A 145 -8.64 -15.17 -12.85
C LEU A 145 -9.99 -15.77 -12.45
N ILE A 146 -11.08 -14.99 -12.51
CA ILE A 146 -12.45 -15.46 -12.31
C ILE A 146 -12.79 -16.57 -13.30
N THR A 147 -12.53 -16.32 -14.61
CA THR A 147 -12.81 -17.29 -15.68
C THR A 147 -11.98 -18.56 -15.57
N MET A 148 -10.74 -18.46 -15.07
CA MET A 148 -9.86 -19.61 -14.80
C MET A 148 -10.33 -20.45 -13.63
N GLY A 149 -11.36 -20.00 -12.88
CA GLY A 149 -11.94 -20.69 -11.74
C GLY A 149 -11.02 -20.67 -10.52
N CYS A 150 -10.40 -19.52 -10.25
CA CYS A 150 -9.72 -19.30 -8.98
C CYS A 150 -10.75 -19.25 -7.85
N ASP A 151 -10.43 -19.90 -6.74
CA ASP A 151 -11.28 -19.92 -5.53
C ASP A 151 -11.03 -18.68 -4.67
N ALA A 152 -9.83 -18.09 -4.76
CA ALA A 152 -9.50 -16.82 -4.15
C ALA A 152 -8.65 -15.94 -5.09
N ILE A 153 -8.74 -14.62 -4.90
CA ILE A 153 -7.92 -13.61 -5.58
C ILE A 153 -7.23 -12.75 -4.52
N VAL A 154 -5.89 -12.77 -4.52
CA VAL A 154 -5.03 -11.88 -3.75
C VAL A 154 -4.62 -10.72 -4.65
N VAL A 155 -4.88 -9.48 -4.25
CA VAL A 155 -4.74 -8.33 -5.12
C VAL A 155 -4.09 -7.12 -4.45
N THR A 156 -3.16 -6.45 -5.16
CA THR A 156 -2.71 -5.08 -4.85
C THR A 156 -3.15 -4.15 -5.97
N ALA A 157 -3.86 -3.06 -5.63
CA ALA A 157 -4.60 -2.26 -6.60
C ALA A 157 -3.78 -1.12 -7.19
N ILE A 158 -3.99 -0.84 -8.49
CA ILE A 158 -3.38 0.33 -9.14
C ILE A 158 -4.01 1.65 -8.68
N THR A 159 -5.31 1.64 -8.35
CA THR A 159 -6.05 2.80 -7.83
C THR A 159 -7.05 2.36 -6.78
N GLU A 160 -7.41 3.26 -5.89
CA GLU A 160 -8.29 2.99 -4.75
C GLU A 160 -9.70 2.55 -5.17
N ASP A 161 -10.28 3.18 -6.20
CA ASP A 161 -11.67 2.92 -6.63
C ASP A 161 -11.79 2.07 -7.89
N GLY A 162 -10.73 2.02 -8.70
CA GLY A 162 -10.83 1.55 -10.08
C GLY A 162 -11.09 0.05 -10.26
N LEU A 163 -10.91 -0.74 -9.20
CA LEU A 163 -11.12 -2.18 -9.21
C LEU A 163 -12.35 -2.63 -8.43
N ASN A 164 -13.05 -1.70 -7.74
CA ASN A 164 -14.14 -2.06 -6.85
C ASN A 164 -15.18 -2.96 -7.53
N ASP A 165 -15.68 -2.55 -8.70
CA ASP A 165 -16.75 -3.27 -9.40
C ASP A 165 -16.36 -4.72 -9.73
N VAL A 166 -15.16 -4.95 -10.28
CA VAL A 166 -14.71 -6.30 -10.66
C VAL A 166 -14.38 -7.18 -9.46
N LEU A 167 -13.90 -6.61 -8.36
CA LEU A 167 -13.62 -7.35 -7.13
C LEU A 167 -14.92 -7.70 -6.40
N GLU A 168 -15.91 -6.79 -6.40
CA GLU A 168 -17.24 -7.06 -5.86
C GLU A 168 -17.99 -8.11 -6.68
N GLU A 169 -17.81 -8.14 -8.01
CA GLU A 169 -18.34 -9.21 -8.89
C GLU A 169 -17.70 -10.56 -8.53
N ALA A 170 -16.39 -10.62 -8.28
CA ALA A 170 -15.72 -11.84 -7.84
C ALA A 170 -16.29 -12.37 -6.51
N GLU A 171 -16.52 -11.49 -5.53
CA GLU A 171 -17.17 -11.85 -4.25
C GLU A 171 -18.61 -12.34 -4.44
N ASP A 172 -19.39 -11.69 -5.32
CA ASP A 172 -20.77 -12.10 -5.64
C ASP A 172 -20.81 -13.48 -6.33
N GLU A 173 -19.73 -13.90 -7.01
CA GLU A 173 -19.54 -15.25 -7.56
C GLU A 173 -19.03 -16.26 -6.51
N GLY A 174 -18.72 -15.83 -5.30
CA GLY A 174 -18.29 -16.66 -4.18
C GLY A 174 -16.77 -16.88 -4.14
N ILE A 175 -16.00 -16.03 -4.83
CA ILE A 175 -14.53 -16.05 -4.81
C ILE A 175 -14.08 -15.18 -3.62
N VAL A 176 -13.18 -15.71 -2.79
CA VAL A 176 -12.57 -14.95 -1.69
C VAL A 176 -11.64 -13.89 -2.25
N VAL A 177 -11.83 -12.63 -1.87
CA VAL A 177 -10.95 -11.54 -2.30
C VAL A 177 -10.20 -10.96 -1.09
N VAL A 178 -8.87 -11.01 -1.14
CA VAL A 178 -8.00 -10.39 -0.13
C VAL A 178 -7.12 -9.35 -0.81
N ASN A 179 -7.31 -8.10 -0.39
CA ASN A 179 -6.51 -6.99 -0.88
C ASN A 179 -5.36 -6.67 0.10
N PHE A 180 -4.21 -6.22 -0.40
CA PHE A 180 -3.08 -5.84 0.41
C PHE A 180 -2.32 -4.65 -0.20
N ASP A 181 -1.44 -4.00 0.58
CA ASP A 181 -0.59 -2.87 0.19
C ASP A 181 -1.42 -1.67 -0.29
N ASN A 182 -1.53 -1.46 -1.58
CA ASN A 182 -2.43 -0.44 -2.13
C ASN A 182 -3.87 -0.91 -2.01
N ASN A 183 -4.60 -0.28 -1.08
CA ASN A 183 -5.93 -0.73 -0.74
C ASN A 183 -7.02 -0.16 -1.65
N VAL A 184 -8.04 -0.98 -1.91
CA VAL A 184 -9.28 -0.56 -2.55
C VAL A 184 -10.24 0.01 -1.53
N SER A 185 -11.14 0.92 -1.97
CA SER A 185 -12.15 1.53 -1.09
C SER A 185 -13.34 0.60 -0.80
N SER A 186 -13.57 -0.43 -1.63
CA SER A 186 -14.69 -1.36 -1.41
C SER A 186 -14.64 -2.06 -0.06
N GLU A 187 -15.74 -2.05 0.66
CA GLU A 187 -15.95 -2.76 1.93
C GLU A 187 -16.60 -4.14 1.74
N LYS A 188 -16.92 -4.53 0.49
CA LYS A 188 -17.54 -5.82 0.21
C LYS A 188 -16.56 -6.99 0.17
N ILE A 189 -15.30 -6.72 -0.18
CA ILE A 189 -14.28 -7.77 -0.27
C ILE A 189 -14.06 -8.49 1.07
N THR A 190 -13.54 -9.70 1.03
CA THR A 190 -13.39 -10.56 2.20
C THR A 190 -12.51 -9.93 3.26
N SER A 191 -11.30 -9.45 2.91
CA SER A 191 -10.34 -8.88 3.87
C SER A 191 -9.35 -7.93 3.21
N LYS A 192 -8.72 -7.07 4.02
CA LYS A 192 -7.63 -6.16 3.64
C LYS A 192 -6.44 -6.34 4.59
N ILE A 193 -5.25 -6.50 4.04
CA ILE A 193 -3.99 -6.41 4.78
C ILE A 193 -3.45 -5.00 4.60
N LYS A 194 -3.25 -4.28 5.67
CA LYS A 194 -2.86 -2.87 5.67
C LYS A 194 -1.57 -2.64 6.44
N VAL A 195 -0.89 -1.58 6.10
CA VAL A 195 0.01 -0.86 6.99
C VAL A 195 -0.62 0.51 7.27
N SER A 196 -0.27 1.14 8.41
CA SER A 196 -0.74 2.50 8.69
C SER A 196 0.11 3.50 7.92
N ASP A 197 -0.21 3.70 6.63
CA ASP A 197 0.53 4.60 5.74
C ASP A 197 0.49 6.06 6.23
N TYR A 198 -0.64 6.49 6.81
CA TYR A 198 -0.72 7.83 7.41
C TYR A 198 0.21 7.96 8.61
N ASP A 199 0.26 6.97 9.53
CA ASP A 199 1.14 7.01 10.70
C ASP A 199 2.61 6.88 10.29
N PHE A 200 2.91 6.09 9.26
CA PHE A 200 4.23 6.08 8.63
C PHE A 200 4.64 7.51 8.23
N GLY A 201 3.79 8.17 7.43
CA GLY A 201 4.02 9.53 6.99
C GLY A 201 4.12 10.52 8.14
N PHE A 202 3.18 10.47 9.09
CA PHE A 202 3.14 11.38 10.24
C PHE A 202 4.41 11.26 11.09
N SER A 203 4.82 10.04 11.42
CA SER A 203 6.03 9.79 12.21
C SER A 203 7.30 10.23 11.47
N ALA A 204 7.36 10.04 10.16
CA ALA A 204 8.47 10.54 9.32
C ALA A 204 8.55 12.08 9.35
N GLY A 205 7.42 12.74 9.12
CA GLY A 205 7.33 14.20 9.16
C GLY A 205 7.64 14.79 10.54
N GLU A 206 7.09 14.16 11.59
CA GLU A 206 7.34 14.55 12.98
C GLU A 206 8.82 14.42 13.34
N TRP A 207 9.45 13.32 12.95
CA TRP A 207 10.88 13.11 13.20
C TRP A 207 11.72 14.15 12.46
N LEU A 208 11.45 14.37 11.16
CA LEU A 208 12.22 15.34 10.38
C LEU A 208 12.08 16.74 10.95
N GLY A 209 10.85 17.15 11.30
CA GLY A 209 10.62 18.49 11.87
C GLY A 209 11.36 18.73 13.18
N LYS A 210 11.63 17.68 13.98
CA LYS A 210 12.47 17.77 15.20
C LYS A 210 13.96 18.00 14.91
N GLN A 211 14.42 17.74 13.68
CA GLN A 211 15.81 17.95 13.26
C GLN A 211 16.04 19.33 12.60
N LEU A 212 14.96 20.06 12.33
CA LEU A 212 15.00 21.27 11.50
C LEU A 212 14.87 22.54 12.35
N GLU A 213 15.47 23.61 11.84
CA GLU A 213 15.26 24.97 12.36
C GLU A 213 14.01 25.63 11.71
N ALA A 214 13.48 26.66 12.36
CA ALA A 214 12.33 27.40 11.84
C ALA A 214 12.63 28.02 10.47
N GLY A 215 11.72 27.85 9.52
CA GLY A 215 11.88 28.32 8.14
C GLY A 215 12.73 27.42 7.23
N ALA A 216 13.07 26.22 7.70
CA ALA A 216 13.80 25.22 6.92
C ALA A 216 13.07 24.86 5.62
N LYS A 217 13.83 24.57 4.56
CA LYS A 217 13.33 24.18 3.24
C LYS A 217 13.43 22.68 3.05
N VAL A 218 12.32 22.08 2.79
CA VAL A 218 12.17 20.61 2.66
C VAL A 218 11.74 20.26 1.24
N ILE A 219 12.32 19.23 0.66
CA ILE A 219 11.78 18.58 -0.53
C ILE A 219 11.08 17.29 -0.15
N GLN A 220 10.00 16.96 -0.86
CA GLN A 220 9.23 15.75 -0.65
C GLN A 220 9.30 14.84 -1.88
N LEU A 221 9.64 13.57 -1.68
CA LEU A 221 9.72 12.53 -2.71
C LEU A 221 8.58 11.54 -2.49
N ASP A 222 7.63 11.57 -3.41
CA ASP A 222 6.40 10.79 -3.33
C ASP A 222 6.43 9.54 -4.21
N GLY A 223 5.51 8.63 -3.92
CA GLY A 223 5.30 7.40 -4.65
C GLY A 223 4.54 7.57 -5.97
N THR A 224 3.76 6.54 -6.33
CA THR A 224 2.93 6.52 -7.54
C THR A 224 1.62 7.24 -7.28
N ALA A 225 1.37 8.30 -8.05
CA ALA A 225 0.15 9.08 -7.92
C ALA A 225 -1.11 8.22 -8.15
N GLY A 226 -2.12 8.42 -7.30
CA GLY A 226 -3.41 7.73 -7.39
C GLY A 226 -3.51 6.45 -6.54
N THR A 227 -2.41 6.01 -5.93
CA THR A 227 -2.45 4.92 -4.95
C THR A 227 -2.80 5.44 -3.55
N SER A 228 -3.49 4.62 -2.75
CA SER A 228 -3.81 4.96 -1.35
C SER A 228 -2.56 5.14 -0.50
N THR A 229 -1.54 4.31 -0.70
CA THR A 229 -0.24 4.41 -0.03
C THR A 229 0.43 5.76 -0.25
N ASP A 230 0.53 6.22 -1.52
CA ASP A 230 1.11 7.53 -1.84
C ASP A 230 0.36 8.68 -1.16
N SER A 231 -0.96 8.68 -1.25
CA SER A 231 -1.81 9.76 -0.72
C SER A 231 -1.72 9.86 0.80
N ASN A 232 -1.83 8.72 1.50
CA ASN A 232 -1.81 8.67 2.96
C ASN A 232 -0.44 9.01 3.54
N ARG A 233 0.64 8.46 2.98
CA ARG A 233 2.02 8.79 3.41
C ARG A 233 2.31 10.27 3.18
N SER A 234 1.94 10.81 2.02
CA SER A 234 2.16 12.23 1.68
C SER A 234 1.45 13.16 2.66
N GLN A 235 0.17 12.90 2.95
CA GLN A 235 -0.60 13.71 3.90
C GLN A 235 -0.02 13.59 5.31
N GLY A 236 0.30 12.37 5.76
CA GLY A 236 0.92 12.17 7.07
C GLY A 236 2.24 12.94 7.22
N MET A 237 3.12 12.88 6.21
CA MET A 237 4.40 13.62 6.22
C MET A 237 4.21 15.12 6.39
N ILE A 238 3.25 15.71 5.69
CA ILE A 238 2.93 17.14 5.79
C ILE A 238 2.44 17.47 7.20
N ASP A 239 1.53 16.69 7.73
CA ASP A 239 0.93 16.94 9.05
C ASP A 239 1.94 16.74 10.17
N GLY A 240 2.76 15.66 10.09
CA GLY A 240 3.83 15.39 11.02
C GLY A 240 4.91 16.49 11.04
N LEU A 241 5.36 16.93 9.86
CA LEU A 241 6.33 18.03 9.75
C LEU A 241 5.80 19.31 10.42
N LYS A 242 4.55 19.68 10.13
CA LYS A 242 3.92 20.87 10.70
C LYS A 242 3.67 20.78 12.19
N SER A 243 3.51 19.59 12.73
CA SER A 243 3.29 19.38 14.17
C SER A 243 4.52 19.75 15.01
N THR A 244 5.73 19.65 14.46
CA THR A 244 6.99 19.91 15.16
C THR A 244 7.80 21.08 14.61
N CYS A 245 7.67 21.39 13.33
CA CYS A 245 8.30 22.55 12.68
C CYS A 245 7.27 23.29 11.78
N PRO A 246 6.32 24.04 12.37
CA PRO A 246 5.21 24.65 11.64
C PRO A 246 5.66 25.67 10.58
N ASP A 247 6.84 26.27 10.77
CA ASP A 247 7.41 27.27 9.85
C ASP A 247 8.27 26.62 8.74
N ALA A 248 8.46 25.29 8.74
CA ALA A 248 9.14 24.62 7.63
C ALA A 248 8.31 24.71 6.35
N GLU A 249 9.00 24.92 5.23
CA GLU A 249 8.41 25.05 3.91
C GLU A 249 8.75 23.84 3.03
N ILE A 250 7.74 23.12 2.53
CA ILE A 250 7.93 22.11 1.47
C ILE A 250 8.04 22.88 0.15
N VAL A 251 9.27 23.13 -0.30
CA VAL A 251 9.57 23.96 -1.49
C VAL A 251 9.36 23.23 -2.80
N ALA A 252 9.35 21.88 -2.75
CA ALA A 252 9.07 21.05 -3.91
C ALA A 252 8.55 19.68 -3.49
N ASN A 253 7.69 19.11 -4.34
CA ASN A 253 7.19 17.73 -4.25
C ASN A 253 7.44 17.06 -5.60
N ALA A 254 8.13 15.91 -5.61
CA ALA A 254 8.42 15.14 -6.81
C ALA A 254 7.77 13.76 -6.73
N LYS A 255 6.95 13.41 -7.74
CA LYS A 255 6.37 12.08 -7.89
C LYS A 255 7.40 11.13 -8.53
N CYS A 256 8.01 10.30 -7.72
CA CYS A 256 9.13 9.43 -8.11
C CYS A 256 8.73 7.96 -8.29
N GLY A 257 7.49 7.58 -7.93
CA GLY A 257 6.96 6.23 -8.17
C GLY A 257 7.71 5.11 -7.44
N TRP A 258 8.35 5.43 -6.31
CA TRP A 258 9.27 4.52 -5.56
C TRP A 258 10.43 3.98 -6.40
N ASP A 259 10.78 4.68 -7.51
CA ASP A 259 11.86 4.29 -8.42
C ASP A 259 13.13 5.10 -8.17
N TYR A 260 14.27 4.40 -8.08
CA TYR A 260 15.57 5.00 -7.82
C TYR A 260 16.00 5.99 -8.92
N ALA A 261 15.86 5.61 -10.20
CA ALA A 261 16.38 6.40 -11.30
C ALA A 261 15.59 7.70 -11.47
N THR A 262 14.26 7.62 -11.34
CA THR A 262 13.35 8.76 -11.37
C THR A 262 13.63 9.72 -10.20
N ALA A 263 13.79 9.17 -8.99
CA ALA A 263 14.11 9.97 -7.81
C ALA A 263 15.46 10.67 -7.94
N LYS A 264 16.49 9.96 -8.43
CA LYS A 264 17.82 10.53 -8.61
C LYS A 264 17.79 11.72 -9.57
N SER A 265 17.18 11.57 -10.74
CA SER A 265 17.05 12.66 -11.71
C SER A 265 16.28 13.83 -11.13
N SER A 266 15.16 13.56 -10.44
CA SER A 266 14.35 14.61 -9.81
C SER A 266 15.12 15.38 -8.75
N VAL A 267 15.89 14.69 -7.89
CA VAL A 267 16.67 15.35 -6.84
C VAL A 267 17.83 16.15 -7.46
N GLU A 268 18.53 15.66 -8.49
CA GLU A 268 19.56 16.41 -9.22
C GLU A 268 19.01 17.71 -9.78
N ASP A 269 17.81 17.71 -10.37
CA ASP A 269 17.12 18.90 -10.87
C ASP A 269 16.75 19.85 -9.72
N LEU A 270 16.24 19.34 -8.59
CA LEU A 270 15.90 20.12 -7.41
C LEU A 270 17.15 20.76 -6.78
N LEU A 271 18.26 20.04 -6.68
CA LEU A 271 19.54 20.54 -6.18
C LEU A 271 20.11 21.66 -7.07
N SER A 272 19.82 21.61 -8.37
CA SER A 272 20.19 22.69 -9.32
C SER A 272 19.29 23.91 -9.17
N THR A 273 18.03 23.73 -8.77
CA THR A 273 17.04 24.80 -8.65
C THR A 273 17.10 25.52 -7.30
N TYR A 274 17.27 24.74 -6.22
CA TYR A 274 17.26 25.22 -4.84
C TYR A 274 18.68 25.20 -4.27
N SER A 275 19.21 26.37 -3.96
CA SER A 275 20.54 26.52 -3.34
C SER A 275 20.56 26.00 -1.89
N GLU A 276 19.41 25.96 -1.24
CA GLU A 276 19.23 25.56 0.14
C GLU A 276 18.12 24.50 0.22
N ILE A 277 18.45 23.34 0.78
CA ILE A 277 17.55 22.25 1.12
C ILE A 277 18.07 21.72 2.46
N ASP A 278 17.21 21.73 3.49
CA ASP A 278 17.56 21.41 4.87
C ASP A 278 17.06 20.04 5.31
N GLY A 279 16.17 19.43 4.52
CA GLY A 279 15.65 18.10 4.79
C GLY A 279 14.95 17.46 3.60
N VAL A 280 14.84 16.12 3.62
CA VAL A 280 14.15 15.33 2.61
C VAL A 280 13.12 14.43 3.26
N LEU A 281 11.84 14.65 2.96
CA LEU A 281 10.77 13.68 3.20
C LEU A 281 10.70 12.71 2.05
N SER A 282 10.89 11.43 2.29
CA SER A 282 10.84 10.40 1.25
C SER A 282 9.98 9.23 1.71
N GLN A 283 9.09 8.80 0.84
CA GLN A 283 8.18 7.68 1.09
C GLN A 283 8.82 6.30 0.88
N GLY A 284 10.04 6.21 0.33
CA GLY A 284 10.61 4.92 -0.05
C GLY A 284 12.13 4.88 0.00
N GLY A 285 12.68 3.74 0.42
CA GLY A 285 14.12 3.57 0.62
C GLY A 285 14.96 3.74 -0.64
N ALA A 286 14.51 3.22 -1.78
CA ALA A 286 15.21 3.40 -3.05
C ALA A 286 15.30 4.87 -3.47
N MET A 287 14.25 5.66 -3.19
CA MET A 287 14.24 7.11 -3.45
C MET A 287 15.17 7.85 -2.50
N THR A 288 15.26 7.44 -1.24
CA THR A 288 16.17 8.03 -0.25
C THR A 288 17.63 7.72 -0.59
N GLN A 289 17.92 6.49 -1.00
CA GLN A 289 19.23 6.13 -1.54
C GLN A 289 19.61 7.05 -2.73
N ALA A 290 18.68 7.23 -3.65
CA ALA A 290 18.86 8.10 -4.81
C ALA A 290 19.13 9.56 -4.42
N ALA A 291 18.42 10.06 -3.39
CA ALA A 291 18.66 11.40 -2.86
C ALA A 291 20.07 11.54 -2.26
N ILE A 292 20.52 10.58 -1.44
CA ILE A 292 21.89 10.55 -0.89
C ILE A 292 22.91 10.60 -2.02
N ASP A 293 22.73 9.77 -3.06
CA ASP A 293 23.64 9.72 -4.21
C ASP A 293 23.63 11.01 -5.04
N ALA A 294 22.49 11.69 -5.16
CA ALA A 294 22.36 12.97 -5.85
C ALA A 294 23.09 14.09 -5.07
N PHE A 295 22.91 14.16 -3.74
CA PHE A 295 23.62 15.11 -2.88
C PHE A 295 25.13 14.91 -2.96
N ASN A 296 25.61 13.68 -2.86
CA ASN A 296 27.02 13.33 -3.00
C ASN A 296 27.57 13.72 -4.38
N SER A 297 26.83 13.45 -5.46
CA SER A 297 27.21 13.79 -6.84
C SER A 297 27.30 15.30 -7.05
N ALA A 298 26.42 16.05 -6.40
CA ALA A 298 26.42 17.52 -6.42
C ALA A 298 27.48 18.16 -5.51
N GLY A 299 28.20 17.36 -4.70
CA GLY A 299 29.17 17.83 -3.70
C GLY A 299 28.50 18.64 -2.57
N ARG A 300 27.25 18.33 -2.26
CA ARG A 300 26.50 18.95 -1.16
C ARG A 300 26.52 18.06 0.08
N ASP A 301 26.55 18.69 1.24
CA ASP A 301 26.43 18.00 2.52
C ASP A 301 25.08 17.30 2.60
N LEU A 302 25.07 16.10 3.21
CA LEU A 302 23.85 15.37 3.47
C LEU A 302 23.03 16.05 4.57
N VAL A 303 21.74 16.13 4.37
CA VAL A 303 20.74 16.65 5.31
C VAL A 303 19.93 15.50 5.93
N PRO A 304 19.21 15.70 7.03
CA PRO A 304 18.30 14.67 7.55
C PRO A 304 17.29 14.24 6.48
N MET A 305 17.12 12.93 6.33
CA MET A 305 16.22 12.33 5.33
C MET A 305 15.36 11.25 5.99
N THR A 306 14.16 10.99 5.46
CA THR A 306 13.35 9.85 5.86
C THR A 306 13.30 8.81 4.75
N GLY A 307 12.88 7.58 5.05
CA GLY A 307 12.81 6.54 4.05
C GLY A 307 12.14 5.26 4.52
N GLU A 308 12.35 4.21 3.77
CA GLU A 308 11.82 2.88 4.00
C GLU A 308 12.94 1.86 3.91
N GLY A 309 12.82 0.73 4.60
CA GLY A 309 13.86 -0.25 4.86
C GLY A 309 14.38 -1.02 3.65
N SER A 310 14.90 -0.35 2.59
CA SER A 310 15.68 -1.03 1.55
C SER A 310 17.15 -1.14 1.93
N ASN A 311 17.78 -2.26 1.59
CA ASN A 311 19.17 -2.54 1.97
C ASN A 311 20.16 -1.52 1.37
N GLY A 312 19.90 -1.01 0.17
CA GLY A 312 20.72 0.02 -0.46
C GLY A 312 20.69 1.34 0.30
N PHE A 313 19.52 1.75 0.78
CA PHE A 313 19.39 2.95 1.64
C PHE A 313 20.06 2.71 3.00
N LEU A 314 19.80 1.56 3.65
CA LEU A 314 20.40 1.25 4.95
C LEU A 314 21.95 1.19 4.84
N ARG A 315 22.49 0.64 3.75
CA ARG A 315 23.93 0.69 3.43
C ARG A 315 24.44 2.13 3.36
N SER A 316 23.77 2.96 2.57
CA SER A 316 24.17 4.37 2.41
C SER A 316 24.11 5.13 3.74
N TRP A 317 23.18 4.79 4.61
CA TRP A 317 23.11 5.34 5.97
C TRP A 317 24.29 4.86 6.83
N VAL A 318 24.57 3.55 6.86
CA VAL A 318 25.73 2.99 7.59
C VAL A 318 27.05 3.64 7.14
N GLU A 319 27.27 3.85 5.84
CA GLU A 319 28.47 4.47 5.27
C GLU A 319 28.63 5.96 5.61
N ASN A 320 27.54 6.65 6.01
CA ASN A 320 27.52 8.08 6.28
C ASN A 320 27.20 8.46 7.74
N LYS A 321 26.78 7.51 8.60
CA LYS A 321 26.43 7.80 10.00
C LYS A 321 27.59 8.43 10.78
N ASP A 322 28.81 7.97 10.57
CA ASP A 322 30.01 8.51 11.25
C ASP A 322 30.43 9.90 10.71
N LYS A 323 29.84 10.35 9.61
CA LYS A 323 30.01 11.69 9.04
C LYS A 323 28.91 12.67 9.50
N GLY A 324 28.03 12.22 10.38
CA GLY A 324 26.94 13.03 10.95
C GLY A 324 25.61 12.93 10.22
N PHE A 325 25.48 12.02 9.22
CA PHE A 325 24.20 11.76 8.59
C PHE A 325 23.31 10.94 9.50
N ASP A 326 22.12 11.44 9.78
CA ASP A 326 21.06 10.71 10.52
C ASP A 326 19.78 10.62 9.71
N SER A 327 19.02 9.58 9.97
CA SER A 327 17.81 9.27 9.21
C SER A 327 16.78 8.52 10.08
N LEU A 328 15.55 8.43 9.56
CA LEU A 328 14.52 7.54 10.05
C LEU A 328 13.98 6.73 8.87
N ALA A 329 13.97 5.42 9.01
CA ALA A 329 13.29 4.54 8.07
C ALA A 329 12.18 3.76 8.77
N PHE A 330 11.24 3.23 7.98
CA PHE A 330 10.23 2.31 8.46
C PHE A 330 10.30 1.00 7.68
N ILE A 331 9.94 -0.10 8.34
CA ILE A 331 9.82 -1.41 7.70
C ILE A 331 8.39 -1.54 7.17
N CYS A 332 8.24 -1.56 5.85
CA CYS A 332 7.00 -1.93 5.20
C CYS A 332 7.23 -3.28 4.52
N PRO A 333 6.82 -4.41 5.13
CA PRO A 333 7.29 -5.72 4.71
C PRO A 333 6.71 -6.14 3.36
N CYS A 334 7.56 -6.65 2.46
CA CYS A 334 7.13 -7.26 1.19
C CYS A 334 6.24 -8.49 1.43
N SER A 335 6.37 -9.14 2.57
CA SER A 335 5.61 -10.33 2.97
C SER A 335 4.11 -10.08 3.23
N GLN A 336 3.61 -8.86 3.04
CA GLN A 336 2.17 -8.57 3.01
C GLN A 336 1.43 -9.48 2.01
N SER A 337 2.05 -9.80 0.87
CA SER A 337 1.48 -10.68 -0.14
C SER A 337 1.31 -12.12 0.35
N ALA A 338 2.31 -12.64 1.05
CA ALA A 338 2.24 -13.96 1.69
C ALA A 338 1.18 -13.96 2.81
N ALA A 339 1.13 -12.89 3.63
CA ALA A 339 0.09 -12.73 4.66
C ALA A 339 -1.33 -12.71 4.05
N ALA A 340 -1.50 -12.04 2.93
CA ALA A 340 -2.78 -11.98 2.23
C ALA A 340 -3.19 -13.37 1.68
N LEU A 341 -2.22 -14.15 1.19
CA LEU A 341 -2.44 -15.53 0.78
C LEU A 341 -2.90 -16.41 1.96
N ASP A 342 -2.24 -16.29 3.12
CA ASP A 342 -2.60 -17.03 4.32
C ASP A 342 -4.03 -16.71 4.78
N VAL A 343 -4.42 -15.44 4.75
CA VAL A 343 -5.79 -15.01 5.07
C VAL A 343 -6.79 -15.56 4.06
N ALA A 344 -6.45 -15.55 2.76
CA ALA A 344 -7.31 -16.07 1.71
C ALA A 344 -7.56 -17.60 1.89
N VAL A 345 -6.51 -18.35 2.14
CA VAL A 345 -6.61 -19.81 2.39
C VAL A 345 -7.42 -20.09 3.65
N SER A 346 -7.21 -19.32 4.72
CA SER A 346 -7.99 -19.45 5.96
C SER A 346 -9.48 -19.23 5.74
N ALA A 347 -9.84 -18.19 4.97
CA ALA A 347 -11.23 -17.90 4.63
C ALA A 347 -11.86 -19.02 3.79
N LEU A 348 -11.11 -19.58 2.82
CA LEU A 348 -11.54 -20.72 2.01
C LEU A 348 -11.79 -21.99 2.84
N ASP A 349 -11.03 -22.19 3.91
CA ASP A 349 -11.23 -23.31 4.84
C ASP A 349 -12.36 -23.06 5.85
N GLY A 350 -13.04 -21.92 5.76
CA GLY A 350 -14.19 -21.59 6.59
C GLY A 350 -13.82 -20.97 7.94
N VAL A 351 -12.56 -20.57 8.12
CA VAL A 351 -12.14 -19.78 9.28
C VAL A 351 -12.69 -18.36 9.13
N THR A 352 -13.28 -17.82 10.20
CA THR A 352 -13.70 -16.43 10.20
C THR A 352 -12.47 -15.53 10.23
N VAL A 353 -12.29 -14.74 9.20
CA VAL A 353 -11.20 -13.75 9.09
C VAL A 353 -11.71 -12.34 9.40
N GLU A 354 -10.81 -11.49 9.89
CA GLU A 354 -11.13 -10.08 10.12
C GLU A 354 -11.27 -9.31 8.81
N LYS A 355 -12.05 -8.25 8.80
CA LYS A 355 -12.18 -7.37 7.63
C LYS A 355 -10.90 -6.64 7.31
N GLU A 356 -10.11 -6.32 8.33
CA GLU A 356 -8.86 -5.60 8.20
C GLU A 356 -7.83 -6.18 9.18
N TYR A 357 -6.62 -6.38 8.67
CA TYR A 357 -5.44 -6.71 9.47
C TYR A 357 -4.42 -5.58 9.32
N LEU A 358 -3.98 -5.03 10.44
CA LEU A 358 -2.95 -3.99 10.45
C LEU A 358 -1.59 -4.61 10.77
N MET A 359 -0.66 -4.54 9.82
CA MET A 359 0.72 -4.95 10.05
C MET A 359 1.51 -3.83 10.71
N SER A 360 2.42 -4.20 11.59
CA SER A 360 3.34 -3.27 12.24
C SER A 360 4.27 -2.61 11.23
N VAL A 361 4.53 -1.32 11.44
CA VAL A 361 5.53 -0.53 10.70
C VAL A 361 6.62 -0.12 11.67
N ASP A 362 7.63 -0.98 11.85
CA ASP A 362 8.67 -0.78 12.83
C ASP A 362 9.68 0.28 12.37
N PRO A 363 10.08 1.22 13.26
CA PRO A 363 11.07 2.24 12.92
C PRO A 363 12.49 1.68 12.95
N VAL A 364 13.26 2.02 11.92
CA VAL A 364 14.72 1.87 11.90
C VAL A 364 15.34 3.22 12.23
N THR A 365 16.15 3.23 13.27
CA THR A 365 16.85 4.40 13.77
C THR A 365 18.36 4.11 13.82
N SER A 366 19.18 5.14 14.04
CA SER A 366 20.62 4.95 14.27
C SER A 366 20.97 3.94 15.39
N ALA A 367 20.06 3.72 16.35
CA ALA A 367 20.27 2.78 17.45
C ALA A 367 20.08 1.29 17.07
N ASN A 368 19.27 0.99 16.07
CA ASN A 368 18.96 -0.39 15.63
C ASN A 368 19.30 -0.69 14.17
N LEU A 369 19.87 0.27 13.44
CA LEU A 369 20.23 0.17 12.01
C LEU A 369 21.03 -1.10 11.69
N ASP A 370 22.04 -1.41 12.53
CA ASP A 370 22.93 -2.56 12.33
C ASP A 370 22.21 -3.92 12.52
N GLN A 371 20.96 -3.94 13.03
CA GLN A 371 20.14 -5.16 13.13
C GLN A 371 19.38 -5.48 11.84
N TYR A 372 19.16 -4.47 11.01
CA TYR A 372 18.37 -4.56 9.79
C TYR A 372 19.21 -4.59 8.52
N TYR A 373 20.36 -3.89 8.50
CA TYR A 373 21.26 -3.90 7.36
C TYR A 373 21.91 -5.26 7.16
N ARG A 374 21.84 -5.78 5.93
CA ARG A 374 22.44 -7.06 5.51
C ARG A 374 23.60 -6.78 4.55
N ASP A 375 24.83 -6.93 5.01
CA ASP A 375 26.05 -6.67 4.22
C ASP A 375 26.32 -7.75 3.15
N ASP A 376 25.73 -8.92 3.31
CA ASP A 376 25.79 -10.07 2.39
C ASP A 376 24.77 -9.99 1.24
N LEU A 377 23.76 -9.07 1.32
CA LEU A 377 22.73 -8.90 0.32
C LEU A 377 22.93 -7.58 -0.45
N ASN A 378 22.47 -7.57 -1.72
CA ASN A 378 22.55 -6.40 -2.58
C ASN A 378 21.53 -5.32 -2.21
N ASP A 379 21.57 -4.19 -2.91
CA ASP A 379 20.76 -3.00 -2.63
C ASP A 379 19.26 -3.19 -2.86
N ASN A 380 18.84 -4.21 -3.62
CA ASN A 380 17.45 -4.48 -3.96
C ASN A 380 16.70 -5.29 -2.90
N TYR A 381 17.38 -5.78 -1.87
CA TYR A 381 16.73 -6.46 -0.75
C TYR A 381 15.98 -5.46 0.13
N TRP A 382 14.80 -5.84 0.62
CA TRP A 382 13.95 -5.07 1.54
C TRP A 382 13.74 -5.82 2.85
N VAL A 383 13.93 -5.15 3.97
CA VAL A 383 13.67 -5.70 5.29
C VAL A 383 12.18 -5.42 5.68
N ALA A 384 11.48 -6.33 6.39
CA ALA A 384 11.84 -7.70 6.71
C ALA A 384 11.28 -8.68 5.67
N SER A 385 11.79 -9.92 5.65
CA SER A 385 11.40 -10.94 4.69
C SER A 385 11.02 -12.25 5.41
N ARG A 386 10.06 -13.00 4.85
CA ARG A 386 9.74 -14.38 5.23
C ARG A 386 10.50 -15.42 4.41
N LEU A 387 11.23 -14.96 3.38
CA LEU A 387 12.10 -15.84 2.61
C LEU A 387 13.21 -16.38 3.50
N ASN A 388 13.55 -17.65 3.34
CA ASN A 388 14.70 -18.24 4.04
C ASN A 388 16.02 -17.70 3.47
N ASP A 389 17.13 -17.89 4.22
CA ASP A 389 18.43 -17.37 3.82
C ASP A 389 18.92 -17.93 2.46
N GLU A 390 18.58 -19.17 2.10
CA GLU A 390 18.94 -19.75 0.80
C GLU A 390 18.27 -18.98 -0.35
N LYS A 391 16.97 -18.70 -0.22
CA LYS A 391 16.22 -17.94 -1.22
C LYS A 391 16.63 -16.47 -1.26
N LEU A 392 16.95 -15.87 -0.11
CA LEU A 392 17.52 -14.53 -0.05
C LEU A 392 18.86 -14.43 -0.77
N GLN A 393 19.74 -15.42 -0.58
CA GLN A 393 21.03 -15.47 -1.30
C GLN A 393 20.86 -15.73 -2.80
N GLU A 394 19.88 -16.54 -3.21
CA GLU A 394 19.56 -16.77 -4.62
C GLU A 394 19.12 -15.48 -5.32
N LEU A 395 18.23 -14.70 -4.68
CA LEU A 395 17.59 -13.52 -5.27
C LEU A 395 18.44 -12.24 -5.11
N PHE A 396 19.08 -12.08 -3.96
CA PHE A 396 19.71 -10.82 -3.55
C PHE A 396 21.16 -10.97 -3.10
N GLY A 397 21.79 -12.15 -3.18
CA GLY A 397 23.18 -12.37 -2.83
C GLY A 397 24.13 -11.48 -3.66
N LYS A 398 25.27 -11.06 -3.03
CA LYS A 398 26.34 -10.28 -3.69
C LYS A 398 27.31 -11.17 -4.45
#